data_cd40a94f1efb3f223b0d8f5e9d437816
#
_entry.id   cd40a94f1efb3f223b0d8f5e9d437816
#
_cell.length_a   1.000
_cell.length_b   1.000
_cell.length_c   1.000
_cell.angle_alpha   90.00
_cell.angle_beta   90.00
_cell.angle_gamma   90.00
#
_symmetry.space_group_name_H-M   'P 1'
#
loop_
_entity.id
_entity.type
_entity.pdbx_description
1 polymer ?
#
loop_
_entity_poly.entity_id
_entity_poly.type
_entity_poly.pdbx_seq_one_letter_code
_entity_poly.pdbx_strand_id
1 'polypeptide(L)' 'MSETVLTYFPMKGRAESIKIALQLAHLPYTNHFVENWPVEKEEGLKNGTLPFGQVPLLHIDGLDIVQSGAILRYISHKY' A
#
# COMPACT_ATOMS: atom_id res chain seq x y z
N MET A 1 -4.82 0.00 -17.95
CA MET A 1 -5.10 -0.61 -16.65
C MET A 1 -4.16 -0.06 -15.60
N SER A 2 -4.68 0.24 -14.43
CA SER A 2 -3.86 0.73 -13.32
C SER A 2 -3.08 -0.41 -12.70
N GLU A 3 -1.80 -0.17 -12.43
CA GLU A 3 -0.97 -1.11 -11.71
C GLU A 3 -1.32 -1.09 -10.22
N THR A 4 -1.30 -2.25 -9.57
CA THR A 4 -1.50 -2.37 -8.14
C THR A 4 -0.15 -2.58 -7.48
N VAL A 5 0.23 -1.66 -6.59
CA VAL A 5 1.53 -1.70 -5.91
C VAL A 5 1.35 -1.53 -4.41
N LEU A 6 1.87 -2.49 -3.64
CA LEU A 6 1.87 -2.43 -2.18
C LEU A 6 3.27 -2.02 -1.70
N THR A 7 3.36 -0.88 -1.03
CA THR A 7 4.62 -0.35 -0.49
C THR A 7 4.68 -0.56 1.02
N TYR A 8 5.73 -1.20 1.51
CA TYR A 8 5.91 -1.45 2.94
C TYR A 8 7.37 -1.84 3.24
N PHE A 9 7.69 -1.98 4.52
CA PHE A 9 9.01 -2.51 4.92
C PHE A 9 9.08 -4.01 4.64
N PRO A 10 10.30 -4.55 4.36
CA PRO A 10 10.46 -5.98 4.05
C PRO A 10 10.41 -6.85 5.33
N MET A 11 9.31 -6.75 6.06
CA MET A 11 9.09 -7.51 7.28
C MET A 11 7.59 -7.78 7.42
N LYS A 12 7.25 -8.77 8.25
CA LYS A 12 5.86 -9.06 8.58
C LYS A 12 5.30 -7.93 9.44
N GLY A 13 4.00 -7.76 9.39
CA GLY A 13 3.31 -6.75 10.16
C GLY A 13 1.99 -6.36 9.51
N ARG A 14 1.68 -5.07 9.52
CA ARG A 14 0.41 -4.56 9.01
C ARG A 14 0.15 -4.86 7.53
N ALA A 15 1.19 -5.08 6.75
CA ALA A 15 1.05 -5.40 5.33
C ALA A 15 0.63 -6.85 5.10
N GLU A 16 0.78 -7.73 6.06
CA GLU A 16 0.47 -9.16 5.89
C GLU A 16 -1.01 -9.40 5.64
N SER A 17 -1.89 -8.75 6.39
CA SER A 17 -3.33 -8.85 6.18
C SER A 17 -3.76 -8.28 4.82
N ILE A 18 -3.08 -7.23 4.36
CA ILE A 18 -3.34 -6.63 3.05
C ILE A 18 -2.97 -7.62 1.94
N LYS A 19 -1.83 -8.28 2.06
CA LYS A 19 -1.42 -9.31 1.09
C LYS A 19 -2.44 -10.43 1.00
N ILE A 20 -2.91 -10.91 2.14
CA ILE A 20 -3.92 -11.97 2.19
C ILE A 20 -5.21 -11.51 1.50
N ALA A 21 -5.65 -10.28 1.78
CA ALA A 21 -6.85 -9.73 1.17
C ALA A 21 -6.73 -9.62 -0.35
N LEU A 22 -5.57 -9.16 -0.86
CA LEU A 22 -5.31 -9.08 -2.29
C LEU A 22 -5.32 -10.46 -2.94
N GLN A 23 -4.74 -11.46 -2.29
CA GLN A 23 -4.73 -12.84 -2.77
C GLN A 23 -6.14 -13.43 -2.81
N LEU A 24 -6.93 -13.21 -1.77
CA LEU A 24 -8.32 -13.70 -1.73
C LEU A 24 -9.19 -13.03 -2.79
N ALA A 25 -8.92 -11.78 -3.12
CA ALA A 25 -9.62 -11.06 -4.17
C ALA A 25 -9.10 -11.40 -5.58
N HIS A 26 -8.10 -12.25 -5.67
CA HIS A 26 -7.45 -12.64 -6.95
C HIS A 26 -6.89 -11.43 -7.71
N LEU A 27 -6.38 -10.44 -6.97
CA LEU A 27 -5.78 -9.24 -7.56
C LEU A 27 -4.27 -9.42 -7.67
N PRO A 28 -3.71 -9.36 -8.88
CA PRO A 28 -2.26 -9.33 -9.02
C PRO A 28 -1.72 -8.00 -8.50
N TYR A 29 -0.58 -8.05 -7.80
CA TYR A 29 0.04 -6.84 -7.27
C TYR A 29 1.55 -6.99 -7.24
N THR A 30 2.23 -5.85 -7.19
CA THR A 30 3.68 -5.77 -7.08
C THR A 30 4.04 -5.29 -5.68
N ASN A 31 5.06 -5.90 -5.08
CA ASN A 31 5.60 -5.45 -3.81
C ASN A 31 6.70 -4.41 -4.06
N HIS A 32 6.61 -3.26 -3.40
CA HIS A 32 7.69 -2.30 -3.34
C HIS A 32 8.20 -2.26 -1.89
N PHE A 33 9.41 -2.81 -1.68
CA PHE A 33 10.03 -2.79 -0.36
C PHE A 33 10.77 -1.48 -0.17
N VAL A 34 10.49 -0.81 0.96
CA VAL A 34 11.18 0.43 1.30
C VAL A 34 12.64 0.14 1.61
N GLU A 35 13.55 0.75 0.86
CA GLU A 35 15.00 0.57 1.05
C GLU A 35 15.61 1.73 1.83
N ASN A 36 15.18 2.95 1.55
CA ASN A 36 15.69 4.14 2.22
C ASN A 36 14.51 4.95 2.74
N TRP A 37 14.07 4.63 3.95
CA TRP A 37 12.88 5.22 4.53
C TRP A 37 12.91 6.74 4.65
N PRO A 38 14.02 7.38 5.12
CA PRO A 38 14.03 8.84 5.21
C PRO A 38 13.76 9.54 3.88
N VAL A 39 14.32 9.01 2.79
CA VAL A 39 14.12 9.58 1.45
C VAL A 39 12.70 9.33 0.95
N GLU A 40 12.22 8.09 1.06
CA GLU A 40 10.88 7.73 0.57
C GLU A 40 9.79 8.44 1.36
N LYS A 41 9.99 8.60 2.67
CA LYS A 41 9.05 9.35 3.52
C LYS A 41 8.96 10.81 3.09
N GLU A 42 10.12 11.45 2.86
CA GLU A 42 10.15 12.84 2.43
C GLU A 42 9.47 13.02 1.08
N GLU A 43 9.76 12.16 0.12
CA GLU A 43 9.13 12.19 -1.18
C GLU A 43 7.63 11.97 -1.09
N GLY A 44 7.19 11.00 -0.28
CA GLY A 44 5.78 10.71 -0.08
C GLY A 44 5.02 11.85 0.56
N LEU A 45 5.64 12.56 1.50
CA LEU A 45 5.03 13.74 2.10
C LEU A 45 4.93 14.89 1.09
N LYS A 46 5.94 15.07 0.24
CA LYS A 46 5.94 16.14 -0.76
C LYS A 46 4.92 15.90 -1.86
N ASN A 47 4.80 14.68 -2.36
CA ASN A 47 3.91 14.37 -3.49
C ASN A 47 2.49 13.95 -3.04
N GLY A 48 2.26 13.87 -1.73
CA GLY A 48 0.94 13.56 -1.17
C GLY A 48 0.57 12.08 -1.12
N THR A 49 1.46 11.17 -1.54
CA THR A 49 1.17 9.73 -1.49
C THR A 49 1.22 9.18 -0.07
N LEU A 50 2.02 9.81 0.81
CA LEU A 50 2.13 9.42 2.21
C LEU A 50 1.76 10.61 3.11
N PRO A 51 0.48 11.03 3.14
CA PRO A 51 0.08 12.24 3.88
C PRO A 51 0.37 12.16 5.38
N PHE A 52 0.45 10.96 5.95
CA PHE A 52 0.76 10.76 7.37
C PHE A 52 2.21 10.30 7.58
N GLY A 53 3.01 10.21 6.50
CA GLY A 53 4.39 9.76 6.59
C GLY A 53 4.53 8.33 7.11
N GLN A 54 3.63 7.45 6.75
CA GLN A 54 3.62 6.05 7.21
C GLN A 54 3.32 5.10 6.06
N VAL A 55 3.83 3.87 6.16
CA VAL A 55 3.45 2.74 5.31
C VAL A 55 2.67 1.74 6.18
N PRO A 56 1.84 0.86 5.64
CA PRO A 56 1.72 0.50 4.22
C PRO A 56 0.98 1.54 3.37
N LEU A 57 1.33 1.57 2.09
CA LEU A 57 0.64 2.35 1.07
C LEU A 57 0.21 1.38 -0.02
N LEU A 58 -1.05 1.43 -0.43
CA LEU A 58 -1.55 0.65 -1.55
C LEU A 58 -1.93 1.60 -2.68
N HIS A 59 -1.26 1.44 -3.82
CA HIS A 59 -1.65 2.10 -5.07
C HIS A 59 -2.52 1.13 -5.84
N ILE A 60 -3.80 1.47 -6.02
CA ILE A 60 -4.78 0.61 -6.68
C ILE A 60 -5.82 1.47 -7.39
N ASP A 61 -6.20 1.07 -8.59
CA ASP A 61 -7.23 1.76 -9.40
C ASP A 61 -6.95 3.26 -9.56
N GLY A 62 -5.68 3.65 -9.63
CA GLY A 62 -5.27 5.05 -9.73
C GLY A 62 -5.34 5.82 -8.42
N LEU A 63 -5.60 5.15 -7.30
CA LEU A 63 -5.69 5.77 -5.98
C LEU A 63 -4.51 5.36 -5.12
N ASP A 64 -4.10 6.25 -4.22
CA ASP A 64 -3.09 5.97 -3.20
C ASP A 64 -3.78 5.92 -1.84
N ILE A 65 -3.88 4.73 -1.26
CA ILE A 65 -4.59 4.52 0.00
C ILE A 65 -3.60 4.16 1.09
N VAL A 66 -3.66 4.88 2.20
CA VAL A 66 -2.83 4.62 3.39
C VAL A 66 -3.71 4.15 4.53
N GLN A 67 -3.08 3.66 5.61
CA GLN A 67 -3.74 3.05 6.77
C GLN A 67 -4.32 1.67 6.44
N SER A 68 -3.83 0.66 7.14
CA SER A 68 -4.20 -0.73 6.85
C SER A 68 -5.71 -0.98 6.92
N GLY A 69 -6.41 -0.35 7.86
CA GLY A 69 -7.86 -0.49 7.96
C GLY A 69 -8.60 0.07 6.75
N ALA A 70 -8.18 1.23 6.24
CA ALA A 70 -8.78 1.82 5.05
C ALA A 70 -8.49 0.99 3.81
N ILE A 71 -7.28 0.45 3.69
CA ILE A 71 -6.88 -0.41 2.58
C ILE A 71 -7.73 -1.68 2.57
N LEU A 72 -7.87 -2.34 3.72
CA LEU A 72 -8.67 -3.55 3.85
C LEU A 72 -10.13 -3.29 3.52
N ARG A 73 -10.67 -2.17 3.98
CA ARG A 73 -12.04 -1.77 3.68
C ARG A 73 -12.26 -1.57 2.18
N TYR A 74 -11.32 -0.88 1.52
CA TYR A 74 -11.40 -0.66 0.08
C TYR A 74 -11.44 -1.99 -0.69
N ILE A 75 -10.52 -2.90 -0.37
CA ILE A 75 -10.46 -4.20 -1.04
C ILE A 75 -11.76 -4.98 -0.82
N SER A 76 -12.25 -5.04 0.41
CA SER A 76 -13.43 -5.83 0.74
C SER A 76 -14.72 -5.26 0.15
N HIS A 77 -14.82 -3.94 -0.03
CA HIS A 77 -16.00 -3.31 -0.62
C HIS A 77 -16.03 -3.40 -2.13
N LYS A 78 -14.86 -3.32 -2.77
CA LYS A 78 -14.80 -3.30 -4.22
C LYS A 78 -14.60 -4.69 -4.82
N TYR A 79 -13.93 -5.55 -4.13
CA TYR A 79 -13.57 -6.88 -4.58
C TYR A 79 -14.02 -7.95 -3.60
#